data_2e6b3329a49d5ecec53e5ddec607c3db
#
_entry.id   2e6b3329a49d5ecec53e5ddec607c3db
#
_cell.length_a   1.000
_cell.length_b   1.000
_cell.length_c   1.000
_cell.angle_alpha   90.00
_cell.angle_beta   90.00
_cell.angle_gamma   90.00
#
_symmetry.space_group_name_H-M   'P 1'
#
loop_
_entity.id
_entity.type
_entity.pdbx_description
1 polymer ?
#
loop_
_entity_poly.entity_id
_entity_poly.type
_entity_poly.pdbx_seq_one_letter_code
_entity_poly.pdbx_strand_id
1 'polypeptide(L)'
;MKPPSRPLRELPAQGDARARLIGIAMMCAALFCFALLDTTAKWLNNHIPTLQGVWARYMSHFVIGFIFVNPWTVKGLFATQRPWLQIGRSTLLFLSTAINFIALNYLQLDETTAIMFTTPFFIALFAGPLLGEWIGWRRWLAILVGFAGPLVVIRPGPGALHPTAFLSLAGACCYALYNISTRSLAPYDSTQTTITYSALVGVIVASIPLPWIWQTPTEPLVIGGMVLVGLFGLVGHTFLIIAHRFAPAGVLAPFIYFQIIWVSITSFAVFGHLPTTWTVAGALIVIASGLYLLYREKKMKAEESLEANVEK
;
A
#
# COMPACT_ATOMS: atom_id res chain seq x y z
N MET A 1 14.09 -4.96 -30.63
CA MET A 1 13.54 -5.34 -29.31
C MET A 1 13.52 -6.86 -29.21
N LYS A 2 14.27 -7.47 -28.28
CA LYS A 2 14.17 -8.92 -28.01
C LYS A 2 12.80 -9.21 -27.40
N PRO A 3 12.09 -10.27 -27.85
CA PRO A 3 10.82 -10.66 -27.23
C PRO A 3 11.04 -11.01 -25.75
N PRO A 4 10.05 -10.78 -24.86
CA PRO A 4 10.20 -11.05 -23.46
C PRO A 4 10.48 -12.54 -23.24
N SER A 5 11.54 -12.81 -22.50
CA SER A 5 11.87 -14.15 -22.02
C SER A 5 10.70 -14.71 -21.21
N ARG A 6 10.48 -16.03 -21.30
CA ARG A 6 9.40 -16.79 -20.66
C ARG A 6 9.05 -16.28 -19.26
N PRO A 7 7.75 -16.25 -18.91
CA PRO A 7 7.30 -15.92 -17.56
C PRO A 7 8.00 -16.85 -16.55
N LEU A 8 8.54 -16.26 -15.49
CA LEU A 8 9.46 -16.91 -14.54
C LEU A 8 8.80 -17.99 -13.66
N ARG A 9 7.46 -18.17 -13.73
CA ARG A 9 6.74 -19.29 -13.10
C ARG A 9 5.26 -19.28 -13.48
N GLU A 10 4.69 -20.44 -13.73
CA GLU A 10 3.25 -20.63 -13.82
C GLU A 10 2.61 -20.29 -12.46
N LEU A 11 1.66 -19.34 -12.49
CA LEU A 11 0.85 -19.04 -11.31
C LEU A 11 -0.07 -20.22 -11.03
N PRO A 12 -0.41 -20.52 -9.75
CA PRO A 12 -1.40 -21.56 -9.43
C PRO A 12 -2.66 -21.37 -10.24
N ALA A 13 -3.27 -22.47 -10.70
CA ALA A 13 -4.49 -22.42 -11.50
C ALA A 13 -5.55 -21.54 -10.81
N GLN A 14 -6.12 -20.58 -11.54
CA GLN A 14 -7.05 -19.58 -10.98
C GLN A 14 -8.32 -20.16 -10.35
N GLY A 15 -8.53 -21.50 -10.42
CA GLY A 15 -9.66 -22.25 -9.88
C GLY A 15 -9.46 -22.85 -8.49
N ASP A 16 -8.24 -22.92 -7.96
CA ASP A 16 -7.96 -23.59 -6.70
C ASP A 16 -8.47 -22.78 -5.49
N ALA A 17 -9.52 -23.30 -4.82
CA ALA A 17 -10.11 -22.68 -3.64
C ALA A 17 -9.10 -22.57 -2.48
N ARG A 18 -8.20 -23.56 -2.32
CA ARG A 18 -7.15 -23.57 -1.30
C ARG A 18 -6.14 -22.46 -1.55
N ALA A 19 -5.71 -22.26 -2.80
CA ALA A 19 -4.81 -21.18 -3.17
C ALA A 19 -5.44 -19.80 -2.86
N ARG A 20 -6.72 -19.61 -3.17
CA ARG A 20 -7.46 -18.37 -2.85
C ARG A 20 -7.51 -18.11 -1.34
N LEU A 21 -7.78 -19.12 -0.52
CA LEU A 21 -7.80 -19.00 0.94
C LEU A 21 -6.43 -18.61 1.49
N ILE A 22 -5.35 -19.20 0.99
CA ILE A 22 -3.97 -18.83 1.33
C ILE A 22 -3.72 -17.36 0.97
N GLY A 23 -4.11 -16.93 -0.24
CA GLY A 23 -3.99 -15.55 -0.67
C GLY A 23 -4.73 -14.57 0.25
N ILE A 24 -5.96 -14.90 0.64
CA ILE A 24 -6.76 -14.08 1.58
C ILE A 24 -6.10 -14.03 2.95
N ALA A 25 -5.64 -15.17 3.48
CA ALA A 25 -4.97 -15.20 4.79
C ALA A 25 -3.69 -14.36 4.78
N MET A 26 -2.87 -14.44 3.70
CA MET A 26 -1.68 -13.62 3.54
C MET A 26 -2.02 -12.13 3.43
N MET A 27 -3.10 -11.76 2.73
CA MET A 27 -3.57 -10.39 2.67
C MET A 27 -3.96 -9.87 4.06
N CYS A 28 -4.76 -10.62 4.82
CA CYS A 28 -5.14 -10.23 6.18
C CYS A 28 -3.92 -10.06 7.09
N ALA A 29 -2.94 -10.97 7.01
CA ALA A 29 -1.69 -10.86 7.74
C ALA A 29 -0.87 -9.63 7.33
N ALA A 30 -0.82 -9.31 6.04
CA ALA A 30 -0.18 -8.10 5.53
C ALA A 30 -0.81 -6.83 6.12
N LEU A 31 -2.15 -6.75 6.13
CA LEU A 31 -2.89 -5.60 6.65
C LEU A 31 -2.71 -5.42 8.17
N PHE A 32 -2.62 -6.54 8.91
CA PHE A 32 -2.26 -6.51 10.32
C PHE A 32 -0.86 -5.92 10.54
N CYS A 33 0.14 -6.38 9.75
CA CYS A 33 1.49 -5.83 9.82
C CYS A 33 1.52 -4.34 9.46
N PHE A 34 0.72 -3.89 8.48
CA PHE A 34 0.64 -2.47 8.13
C PHE A 34 -0.03 -1.64 9.22
N ALA A 35 -1.05 -2.16 9.90
CA ALA A 35 -1.62 -1.48 11.06
C ALA A 35 -0.59 -1.31 12.19
N LEU A 36 0.21 -2.35 12.49
CA LEU A 36 1.32 -2.27 13.45
C LEU A 36 2.40 -1.28 13.00
N LEU A 37 2.73 -1.25 11.70
CA LEU A 37 3.68 -0.30 11.12
C LEU A 37 3.20 1.14 11.34
N ASP A 38 1.96 1.45 10.95
CA ASP A 38 1.41 2.80 11.05
C ASP A 38 1.26 3.25 12.51
N THR A 39 0.86 2.33 13.40
CA THR A 39 0.79 2.57 14.85
C THR A 39 2.18 2.88 15.43
N THR A 40 3.18 2.08 15.06
CA THR A 40 4.58 2.30 15.48
C THR A 40 5.13 3.61 14.93
N ALA A 41 4.82 3.93 13.66
CA ALA A 41 5.21 5.18 13.03
C ALA A 41 4.61 6.40 13.74
N LYS A 42 3.32 6.36 14.05
CA LYS A 42 2.64 7.42 14.81
C LYS A 42 3.23 7.58 16.21
N TRP A 43 3.53 6.47 16.88
CA TRP A 43 4.17 6.50 18.19
C TRP A 43 5.58 7.09 18.10
N LEU A 44 6.41 6.69 17.13
CA LEU A 44 7.74 7.21 16.90
C LEU A 44 7.76 8.72 16.62
N ASN A 45 6.75 9.24 15.92
CA ASN A 45 6.63 10.67 15.61
C ASN A 45 6.56 11.56 16.87
N ASN A 46 6.21 11.00 18.05
CA ASN A 46 6.24 11.71 19.32
C ASN A 46 7.63 11.70 20.01
N HIS A 47 8.59 10.92 19.48
CA HIS A 47 9.89 10.70 20.14
C HIS A 47 11.07 11.10 19.26
N ILE A 48 10.93 11.05 17.95
CA ILE A 48 11.97 11.39 16.98
C ILE A 48 11.38 12.15 15.79
N PRO A 49 12.19 12.93 15.04
CA PRO A 49 11.75 13.59 13.83
C PRO A 49 11.12 12.61 12.84
N THR A 50 10.01 12.97 12.24
CA THR A 50 9.23 12.11 11.32
C THR A 50 10.09 11.52 10.19
N LEU A 51 10.94 12.33 9.55
CA LEU A 51 11.81 11.84 8.47
C LEU A 51 12.89 10.87 8.98
N GLN A 52 13.30 10.97 10.24
CA GLN A 52 14.16 9.96 10.89
C GLN A 52 13.39 8.65 11.09
N GLY A 53 12.11 8.71 11.46
CA GLY A 53 11.21 7.55 11.49
C GLY A 53 11.04 6.88 10.12
N VAL A 54 10.87 7.68 9.07
CA VAL A 54 10.84 7.18 7.67
C VAL A 54 12.16 6.50 7.31
N TRP A 55 13.30 7.12 7.64
CA TRP A 55 14.62 6.51 7.43
C TRP A 55 14.74 5.18 8.18
N ALA A 56 14.37 5.15 9.46
CA ALA A 56 14.42 3.95 10.27
C ALA A 56 13.60 2.80 9.66
N ARG A 57 12.40 3.10 9.12
CA ARG A 57 11.57 2.12 8.41
C ARG A 57 12.30 1.49 7.23
N TYR A 58 12.94 2.30 6.39
CA TYR A 58 13.62 1.78 5.21
C TYR A 58 14.96 1.13 5.53
N MET A 59 15.73 1.70 6.48
CA MET A 59 17.02 1.15 6.91
C MET A 59 16.82 -0.21 7.59
N SER A 60 15.91 -0.33 8.54
CA SER A 60 15.62 -1.59 9.23
C SER A 60 15.05 -2.64 8.25
N HIS A 61 14.14 -2.23 7.34
CA HIS A 61 13.67 -3.10 6.27
C HIS A 61 14.84 -3.62 5.41
N PHE A 62 15.75 -2.72 5.00
CA PHE A 62 16.89 -3.08 4.17
C PHE A 62 17.85 -4.02 4.91
N VAL A 63 18.25 -3.68 6.14
CA VAL A 63 19.20 -4.48 6.93
C VAL A 63 18.62 -5.86 7.24
N ILE A 64 17.40 -5.94 7.76
CA ILE A 64 16.76 -7.23 8.07
C ILE A 64 16.53 -8.04 6.79
N GLY A 65 16.04 -7.39 5.72
CA GLY A 65 15.83 -8.04 4.43
C GLY A 65 17.14 -8.58 3.84
N PHE A 66 18.23 -7.82 3.96
CA PHE A 66 19.55 -8.20 3.43
C PHE A 66 20.20 -9.39 4.18
N ILE A 67 19.82 -9.64 5.43
CA ILE A 67 20.26 -10.86 6.15
C ILE A 67 19.75 -12.11 5.43
N PHE A 68 18.52 -12.11 4.93
CA PHE A 68 17.89 -13.27 4.29
C PHE A 68 18.02 -13.26 2.75
N VAL A 69 18.01 -12.08 2.14
CA VAL A 69 17.98 -11.87 0.69
C VAL A 69 19.13 -10.95 0.30
N ASN A 70 20.26 -11.54 -0.06
CA ASN A 70 21.50 -10.85 -0.42
C ASN A 70 22.09 -11.46 -1.71
N PRO A 71 23.13 -10.85 -2.31
CA PRO A 71 23.73 -11.34 -3.55
C PRO A 71 24.36 -12.75 -3.46
N TRP A 72 24.67 -13.21 -2.26
CA TRP A 72 25.19 -14.57 -2.04
C TRP A 72 24.09 -15.62 -2.03
N THR A 73 22.88 -15.26 -1.54
CA THR A 73 21.71 -16.16 -1.50
C THR A 73 20.90 -16.09 -2.79
N VAL A 74 20.85 -14.92 -3.47
CA VAL A 74 20.06 -14.69 -4.69
C VAL A 74 20.95 -14.10 -5.79
N LYS A 75 21.35 -14.94 -6.75
CA LYS A 75 22.12 -14.49 -7.92
C LYS A 75 21.31 -13.47 -8.73
N GLY A 76 21.92 -12.35 -9.09
CA GLY A 76 21.28 -11.31 -9.89
C GLY A 76 20.25 -10.48 -9.12
N LEU A 77 20.36 -10.39 -7.78
CA LEU A 77 19.42 -9.63 -6.93
C LEU A 77 19.22 -8.19 -7.39
N PHE A 78 20.24 -7.54 -7.92
CA PHE A 78 20.19 -6.16 -8.43
C PHE A 78 19.97 -6.09 -9.95
N ALA A 79 19.85 -7.24 -10.64
CA ALA A 79 19.63 -7.25 -12.07
C ALA A 79 18.15 -6.96 -12.37
N THR A 80 17.88 -5.85 -13.04
CA THR A 80 16.55 -5.45 -13.50
C THR A 80 16.54 -5.22 -15.00
N GLN A 81 15.43 -5.60 -15.64
CA GLN A 81 15.23 -5.34 -17.07
C GLN A 81 14.70 -3.92 -17.33
N ARG A 82 14.16 -3.25 -16.29
CA ARG A 82 13.54 -1.91 -16.40
C ARG A 82 13.95 -1.00 -15.24
N PRO A 83 15.24 -0.57 -15.17
CA PRO A 83 15.77 0.16 -14.03
C PRO A 83 15.03 1.45 -13.72
N TRP A 84 14.64 2.25 -14.70
CA TRP A 84 13.90 3.49 -14.49
C TRP A 84 12.51 3.26 -13.93
N LEU A 85 11.83 2.18 -14.33
CA LEU A 85 10.54 1.82 -13.77
C LEU A 85 10.69 1.34 -12.32
N GLN A 86 11.76 0.59 -12.00
CA GLN A 86 12.07 0.16 -10.63
C GLN A 86 12.33 1.35 -9.70
N ILE A 87 13.18 2.29 -10.15
CA ILE A 87 13.51 3.49 -9.38
C ILE A 87 12.26 4.36 -9.19
N GLY A 88 11.54 4.67 -10.27
CA GLY A 88 10.32 5.49 -10.22
C GLY A 88 9.25 4.89 -9.29
N ARG A 89 9.01 3.58 -9.38
CA ARG A 89 8.12 2.85 -8.50
C ARG A 89 8.56 2.95 -7.03
N SER A 90 9.84 2.74 -6.76
CA SER A 90 10.38 2.78 -5.40
C SER A 90 10.32 4.19 -4.82
N THR A 91 10.53 5.21 -5.65
CA THR A 91 10.34 6.62 -5.28
C THR A 91 8.88 6.94 -4.95
N LEU A 92 7.93 6.43 -5.73
CA LEU A 92 6.50 6.60 -5.43
C LEU A 92 6.12 5.96 -4.09
N LEU A 93 6.65 4.78 -3.78
CA LEU A 93 6.46 4.14 -2.47
C LEU A 93 7.08 4.98 -1.34
N PHE A 94 8.28 5.51 -1.56
CA PHE A 94 8.94 6.40 -0.59
C PHE A 94 8.11 7.65 -0.34
N LEU A 95 7.66 8.34 -1.39
CA LEU A 95 6.83 9.54 -1.28
C LEU A 95 5.52 9.24 -0.54
N SER A 96 4.82 8.18 -0.92
CA SER A 96 3.59 7.76 -0.23
C SER A 96 3.85 7.53 1.27
N THR A 97 4.94 6.85 1.62
CA THR A 97 5.30 6.58 3.02
C THR A 97 5.64 7.85 3.78
N ALA A 98 6.49 8.71 3.21
CA ALA A 98 6.92 9.95 3.86
C ALA A 98 5.73 10.89 4.11
N ILE A 99 4.87 11.03 3.10
CA ILE A 99 3.63 11.81 3.20
C ILE A 99 2.70 11.25 4.26
N ASN A 100 2.50 9.92 4.30
CA ASN A 100 1.67 9.27 5.32
C ASN A 100 2.23 9.49 6.74
N PHE A 101 3.53 9.33 6.94
CA PHE A 101 4.16 9.56 8.24
C PHE A 101 4.03 11.03 8.69
N ILE A 102 4.15 12.00 7.75
CA ILE A 102 3.90 13.40 8.03
C ILE A 102 2.43 13.62 8.42
N ALA A 103 1.50 13.02 7.70
CA ALA A 103 0.07 13.14 8.00
C ALA A 103 -0.29 12.59 9.38
N LEU A 104 0.36 11.51 9.83
CA LEU A 104 0.17 10.91 11.15
C LEU A 104 0.54 11.82 12.33
N ASN A 105 1.30 12.91 12.12
CA ASN A 105 1.55 13.93 13.15
C ASN A 105 0.29 14.74 13.48
N TYR A 106 -0.61 14.87 12.54
CA TYR A 106 -1.73 15.81 12.59
C TYR A 106 -3.09 15.12 12.60
N LEU A 107 -3.18 13.94 11.97
CA LEU A 107 -4.39 13.16 11.84
C LEU A 107 -4.35 11.93 12.75
N GLN A 108 -5.54 11.45 13.11
CA GLN A 108 -5.65 10.15 13.78
C GLN A 108 -5.31 9.01 12.80
N LEU A 109 -4.97 7.85 13.37
CA LEU A 109 -4.54 6.69 12.58
C LEU A 109 -5.68 6.15 11.68
N ASP A 110 -6.89 6.13 12.20
CA ASP A 110 -8.10 5.73 11.50
C ASP A 110 -8.53 6.75 10.44
N GLU A 111 -8.29 8.05 10.65
CA GLU A 111 -8.56 9.10 9.66
C GLU A 111 -7.64 8.96 8.44
N THR A 112 -6.34 8.81 8.65
CA THR A 112 -5.40 8.59 7.55
C THR A 112 -5.72 7.31 6.78
N THR A 113 -6.07 6.23 7.49
CA THR A 113 -6.48 4.95 6.88
C THR A 113 -7.74 5.09 6.03
N ALA A 114 -8.76 5.80 6.54
CA ALA A 114 -9.99 6.04 5.79
C ALA A 114 -9.74 6.83 4.49
N ILE A 115 -8.83 7.82 4.54
CA ILE A 115 -8.43 8.57 3.34
C ILE A 115 -7.63 7.70 2.39
N MET A 116 -6.72 6.86 2.88
CA MET A 116 -5.94 5.92 2.06
C MET A 116 -6.82 4.89 1.34
N PHE A 117 -8.03 4.60 1.82
CA PHE A 117 -9.00 3.76 1.10
C PHE A 117 -9.46 4.35 -0.25
N THR A 118 -9.11 5.60 -0.56
CA THR A 118 -9.30 6.15 -1.91
C THR A 118 -8.30 5.59 -2.93
N THR A 119 -7.26 4.89 -2.51
CA THR A 119 -6.27 4.28 -3.41
C THR A 119 -6.87 3.46 -4.54
N PRO A 120 -7.88 2.56 -4.33
CA PRO A 120 -8.51 1.82 -5.42
C PRO A 120 -9.17 2.71 -6.48
N PHE A 121 -9.67 3.89 -6.09
CA PHE A 121 -10.26 4.85 -7.01
C PHE A 121 -9.20 5.52 -7.88
N PHE A 122 -8.06 5.89 -7.30
CA PHE A 122 -6.91 6.38 -8.06
C PHE A 122 -6.36 5.32 -9.02
N ILE A 123 -6.31 4.04 -8.59
CA ILE A 123 -5.93 2.93 -9.47
C ILE A 123 -6.89 2.86 -10.66
N ALA A 124 -8.21 2.91 -10.43
CA ALA A 124 -9.21 2.88 -11.49
C ALA A 124 -9.11 4.09 -12.43
N LEU A 125 -8.82 5.28 -11.89
CA LEU A 125 -8.62 6.52 -12.65
C LEU A 125 -7.41 6.44 -13.57
N PHE A 126 -6.29 5.91 -13.09
CA PHE A 126 -5.03 5.86 -13.84
C PHE A 126 -4.90 4.61 -14.73
N ALA A 127 -5.70 3.57 -14.50
CA ALA A 127 -5.66 2.34 -15.31
C ALA A 127 -5.95 2.60 -16.79
N GLY A 128 -6.88 3.51 -17.10
CA GLY A 128 -7.20 3.91 -18.48
C GLY A 128 -5.97 4.44 -19.23
N PRO A 129 -5.43 5.60 -18.83
CA PRO A 129 -4.32 6.24 -19.55
C PRO A 129 -3.00 5.48 -19.45
N LEU A 130 -2.73 4.74 -18.37
CA LEU A 130 -1.44 4.07 -18.16
C LEU A 130 -1.39 2.62 -18.60
N LEU A 131 -2.52 1.91 -18.57
CA LEU A 131 -2.63 0.50 -18.93
C LEU A 131 -3.55 0.25 -20.15
N GLY A 132 -4.21 1.29 -20.68
CA GLY A 132 -5.21 1.17 -21.74
C GLY A 132 -6.56 0.61 -21.26
N GLU A 133 -6.76 0.46 -19.95
CA GLU A 133 -7.97 -0.08 -19.34
C GLU A 133 -8.98 1.05 -19.04
N TRP A 134 -9.76 1.46 -20.06
CA TRP A 134 -10.74 2.55 -19.90
C TRP A 134 -11.93 2.13 -19.06
N ILE A 135 -12.36 3.05 -18.18
CA ILE A 135 -13.48 2.82 -17.26
C ILE A 135 -14.79 3.44 -17.80
N GLY A 136 -15.88 2.67 -17.71
CA GLY A 136 -17.20 3.15 -18.10
C GLY A 136 -17.80 4.17 -17.11
N TRP A 137 -18.82 4.93 -17.53
CA TRP A 137 -19.47 5.99 -16.77
C TRP A 137 -19.97 5.56 -15.38
N ARG A 138 -20.43 4.33 -15.22
CA ARG A 138 -20.89 3.78 -13.93
C ARG A 138 -19.75 3.63 -12.93
N ARG A 139 -18.53 3.30 -13.40
CA ARG A 139 -17.33 3.30 -12.56
C ARG A 139 -16.95 4.71 -12.14
N TRP A 140 -17.09 5.69 -13.05
CA TRP A 140 -16.89 7.09 -12.72
C TRP A 140 -17.83 7.58 -11.61
N LEU A 141 -19.13 7.21 -11.65
CA LEU A 141 -20.06 7.54 -10.57
C LEU A 141 -19.63 6.93 -9.23
N ALA A 142 -19.20 5.67 -9.22
CA ALA A 142 -18.70 5.05 -8.01
C ALA A 142 -17.44 5.76 -7.46
N ILE A 143 -16.52 6.18 -8.34
CA ILE A 143 -15.35 6.97 -7.96
C ILE A 143 -15.79 8.28 -7.28
N LEU A 144 -16.71 9.01 -7.86
CA LEU A 144 -17.23 10.27 -7.30
C LEU A 144 -17.90 10.06 -5.94
N VAL A 145 -18.72 9.03 -5.81
CA VAL A 145 -19.34 8.66 -4.52
C VAL A 145 -18.27 8.26 -3.50
N GLY A 146 -17.28 7.47 -3.91
CA GLY A 146 -16.18 7.08 -3.04
C GLY A 146 -15.36 8.26 -2.53
N PHE A 147 -15.15 9.29 -3.36
CA PHE A 147 -14.49 10.53 -2.97
C PHE A 147 -15.26 11.35 -1.93
N ALA A 148 -16.57 11.18 -1.81
CA ALA A 148 -17.35 11.81 -0.75
C ALA A 148 -16.95 11.28 0.65
N GLY A 149 -16.48 10.03 0.73
CA GLY A 149 -16.04 9.42 2.00
C GLY A 149 -14.94 10.21 2.71
N PRO A 150 -13.76 10.43 2.10
CA PRO A 150 -12.71 11.28 2.66
C PRO A 150 -13.20 12.69 3.00
N LEU A 151 -14.08 13.29 2.21
CA LEU A 151 -14.65 14.61 2.52
C LEU A 151 -15.47 14.57 3.81
N VAL A 152 -16.20 13.50 4.06
CA VAL A 152 -16.95 13.30 5.33
C VAL A 152 -15.99 13.14 6.51
N VAL A 153 -14.87 12.42 6.35
CA VAL A 153 -13.82 12.29 7.39
C VAL A 153 -13.18 13.63 7.69
N ILE A 154 -12.79 14.35 6.64
CA ILE A 154 -12.07 15.64 6.71
C ILE A 154 -12.96 16.75 7.28
N ARG A 155 -14.29 16.66 7.13
CA ARG A 155 -15.26 17.68 7.53
C ARG A 155 -14.92 19.08 7.03
N PRO A 156 -14.97 19.36 5.70
CA PRO A 156 -14.67 20.67 5.18
C PRO A 156 -15.65 21.71 5.71
N GLY A 157 -15.20 22.55 6.64
CA GLY A 157 -15.95 23.63 7.26
C GLY A 157 -15.02 24.76 7.73
N PRO A 158 -15.55 25.94 8.10
CA PRO A 158 -14.73 27.00 8.63
C PRO A 158 -13.95 26.53 9.88
N GLY A 159 -12.62 26.40 9.75
CA GLY A 159 -11.74 25.96 10.83
C GLY A 159 -11.48 24.45 10.96
N ALA A 160 -12.09 23.58 10.11
CA ALA A 160 -11.99 22.13 10.24
C ALA A 160 -11.02 21.46 9.25
N LEU A 161 -10.57 22.16 8.23
CA LEU A 161 -9.65 21.61 7.22
C LEU A 161 -8.21 21.67 7.73
N HIS A 162 -7.72 20.56 8.26
CA HIS A 162 -6.27 20.45 8.41
C HIS A 162 -5.66 20.15 7.02
N PRO A 163 -4.73 20.99 6.50
CA PRO A 163 -4.14 20.80 5.16
C PRO A 163 -3.52 19.42 4.94
N THR A 164 -3.16 18.73 6.02
CA THR A 164 -2.57 17.39 6.01
C THR A 164 -3.51 16.29 5.50
N ALA A 165 -4.82 16.50 5.50
CA ALA A 165 -5.75 15.58 4.86
C ALA A 165 -5.54 15.49 3.35
N PHE A 166 -5.19 16.61 2.70
CA PHE A 166 -4.78 16.63 1.29
C PHE A 166 -3.44 15.93 1.08
N LEU A 167 -2.54 15.96 2.07
CA LEU A 167 -1.31 15.17 2.03
C LEU A 167 -1.63 13.68 2.03
N SER A 168 -2.54 13.18 2.88
CA SER A 168 -2.97 11.79 2.87
C SER A 168 -3.57 11.38 1.53
N LEU A 169 -4.36 12.26 0.89
CA LEU A 169 -4.91 12.03 -0.44
C LEU A 169 -3.81 11.96 -1.52
N ALA A 170 -2.81 12.85 -1.45
CA ALA A 170 -1.62 12.79 -2.32
C ALA A 170 -0.82 11.51 -2.07
N GLY A 171 -0.69 11.07 -0.82
CA GLY A 171 -0.09 9.79 -0.44
C GLY A 171 -0.82 8.60 -1.07
N ALA A 172 -2.16 8.60 -1.04
CA ALA A 172 -2.98 7.57 -1.69
C ALA A 172 -2.80 7.56 -3.22
N CYS A 173 -2.68 8.73 -3.84
CA CYS A 173 -2.37 8.86 -5.27
C CYS A 173 -0.99 8.27 -5.61
N CYS A 174 0.06 8.61 -4.85
CA CYS A 174 1.39 8.03 -5.02
C CYS A 174 1.37 6.51 -4.83
N TYR A 175 0.61 6.02 -3.85
CA TYR A 175 0.48 4.59 -3.59
C TYR A 175 -0.27 3.86 -4.72
N ALA A 176 -1.26 4.50 -5.33
CA ALA A 176 -1.96 3.97 -6.50
C ALA A 176 -1.00 3.83 -7.71
N LEU A 177 -0.22 4.86 -8.01
CA LEU A 177 0.79 4.83 -9.06
C LEU A 177 1.89 3.79 -8.79
N TYR A 178 2.30 3.64 -7.52
CA TYR A 178 3.19 2.56 -7.08
C TYR A 178 2.61 1.17 -7.39
N ASN A 179 1.33 0.93 -7.09
CA ASN A 179 0.67 -0.35 -7.36
C ASN A 179 0.61 -0.65 -8.86
N ILE A 180 0.22 0.33 -9.69
CA ILE A 180 0.20 0.21 -11.16
C ILE A 180 1.59 -0.10 -11.70
N SER A 181 2.61 0.64 -11.26
CA SER A 181 4.00 0.42 -11.66
C SER A 181 4.51 -0.96 -11.24
N THR A 182 4.13 -1.43 -10.04
CA THR A 182 4.47 -2.77 -9.52
C THR A 182 3.85 -3.87 -10.38
N ARG A 183 2.57 -3.70 -10.77
CA ARG A 183 1.89 -4.63 -11.70
C ARG A 183 2.58 -4.67 -13.07
N SER A 184 2.94 -3.50 -13.60
CA SER A 184 3.64 -3.38 -14.89
C SER A 184 5.04 -4.02 -14.87
N LEU A 185 5.68 -4.07 -13.70
CA LEU A 185 7.03 -4.62 -13.53
C LEU A 185 7.05 -6.13 -13.23
N ALA A 186 5.97 -6.67 -12.67
CA ALA A 186 5.88 -8.06 -12.23
C ALA A 186 6.33 -9.13 -13.24
N PRO A 187 6.11 -8.98 -14.57
CA PRO A 187 6.59 -9.96 -15.57
C PRO A 187 8.11 -9.91 -15.80
N TYR A 188 8.79 -8.84 -15.43
CA TYR A 188 10.20 -8.57 -15.78
C TYR A 188 11.16 -8.86 -14.65
N ASP A 189 10.77 -8.60 -13.42
CA ASP A 189 11.68 -8.68 -12.27
C ASP A 189 11.16 -9.63 -11.18
N SER A 190 12.09 -10.18 -10.41
CA SER A 190 11.76 -11.05 -9.28
C SER A 190 11.19 -10.24 -8.11
N THR A 191 10.44 -10.91 -7.25
CA THR A 191 9.94 -10.32 -6.01
C THR A 191 11.07 -9.80 -5.12
N GLN A 192 12.16 -10.59 -5.02
CA GLN A 192 13.33 -10.25 -4.22
C GLN A 192 13.99 -8.98 -4.74
N THR A 193 14.23 -8.88 -6.06
CA THR A 193 14.74 -7.67 -6.71
C THR A 193 13.86 -6.47 -6.41
N THR A 194 12.56 -6.63 -6.56
CA THR A 194 11.56 -5.57 -6.38
C THR A 194 11.52 -5.04 -4.94
N ILE A 195 11.56 -5.93 -3.93
CA ILE A 195 11.60 -5.56 -2.50
C ILE A 195 12.91 -4.86 -2.17
N THR A 196 14.03 -5.39 -2.66
CA THR A 196 15.36 -4.82 -2.40
C THR A 196 15.49 -3.40 -2.96
N TYR A 197 15.04 -3.16 -4.19
CA TYR A 197 15.02 -1.79 -4.77
C TYR A 197 14.12 -0.84 -3.98
N SER A 198 12.97 -1.30 -3.49
CA SER A 198 12.09 -0.47 -2.66
C SER A 198 12.78 0.02 -1.39
N ALA A 199 13.48 -0.90 -0.71
CA ALA A 199 14.22 -0.56 0.50
C ALA A 199 15.41 0.34 0.20
N LEU A 200 16.20 -0.02 -0.82
CA LEU A 200 17.43 0.71 -1.19
C LEU A 200 17.16 2.16 -1.59
N VAL A 201 16.20 2.40 -2.47
CA VAL A 201 15.81 3.77 -2.88
C VAL A 201 15.30 4.55 -1.66
N GLY A 202 14.48 3.93 -0.82
CA GLY A 202 13.99 4.54 0.41
C GLY A 202 15.12 4.94 1.36
N VAL A 203 16.11 4.07 1.58
CA VAL A 203 17.29 4.37 2.41
C VAL A 203 18.07 5.55 1.83
N ILE A 204 18.39 5.51 0.53
CA ILE A 204 19.17 6.55 -0.12
C ILE A 204 18.48 7.91 0.00
N VAL A 205 17.20 8.00 -0.37
CA VAL A 205 16.47 9.26 -0.36
C VAL A 205 16.23 9.77 1.07
N ALA A 206 15.86 8.89 2.00
CA ALA A 206 15.66 9.26 3.40
C ALA A 206 16.95 9.67 4.12
N SER A 207 18.11 9.21 3.66
CA SER A 207 19.42 9.58 4.25
C SER A 207 19.85 11.00 3.89
N ILE A 208 19.30 11.61 2.84
CA ILE A 208 19.68 12.97 2.41
C ILE A 208 19.41 14.00 3.53
N PRO A 209 18.21 14.13 4.10
CA PRO A 209 17.94 15.11 5.15
C PRO A 209 18.52 14.72 6.52
N LEU A 210 18.94 13.49 6.69
CA LEU A 210 19.29 12.92 7.99
C LEU A 210 20.38 13.70 8.77
N PRO A 211 21.48 14.18 8.14
CA PRO A 211 22.53 14.91 8.87
C PRO A 211 22.04 16.18 9.58
N TRP A 212 20.95 16.79 9.06
CA TRP A 212 20.40 18.03 9.64
C TRP A 212 19.30 17.81 10.67
N ILE A 213 18.69 16.61 10.68
CA ILE A 213 17.52 16.33 11.52
C ILE A 213 17.77 15.23 12.56
N TRP A 214 18.95 14.58 12.53
CA TRP A 214 19.23 13.44 13.38
C TRP A 214 19.16 13.79 14.86
N GLN A 215 18.35 13.05 15.59
CA GLN A 215 18.30 13.05 17.04
C GLN A 215 18.66 11.65 17.53
N THR A 216 19.77 11.54 18.28
CA THR A 216 20.21 10.23 18.76
C THR A 216 19.23 9.68 19.78
N PRO A 217 18.55 8.56 19.51
CA PRO A 217 17.61 7.99 20.45
C PRO A 217 18.39 7.40 21.64
N THR A 218 18.03 7.79 22.83
CA THR A 218 18.65 7.29 24.08
C THR A 218 17.82 6.20 24.74
N GLU A 219 16.52 6.16 24.46
CA GLU A 219 15.61 5.19 25.04
C GLU A 219 15.60 3.87 24.27
N PRO A 220 15.83 2.71 24.93
CA PRO A 220 15.82 1.41 24.26
C PRO A 220 14.48 1.12 23.54
N LEU A 221 13.38 1.62 24.08
CA LEU A 221 12.05 1.44 23.47
C LEU A 221 11.93 2.16 22.13
N VAL A 222 12.50 3.37 22.00
CA VAL A 222 12.54 4.13 20.74
C VAL A 222 13.40 3.41 19.72
N ILE A 223 14.56 2.90 20.12
CA ILE A 223 15.41 2.07 19.24
C ILE A 223 14.67 0.81 18.78
N GLY A 224 13.99 0.14 19.70
CA GLY A 224 13.12 -1.00 19.38
C GLY A 224 12.01 -0.65 18.36
N GLY A 225 11.35 0.49 18.55
CA GLY A 225 10.34 1.02 17.62
C GLY A 225 10.91 1.28 16.23
N MET A 226 12.13 1.85 16.14
CA MET A 226 12.83 2.08 14.87
C MET A 226 13.15 0.77 14.12
N VAL A 227 13.41 -0.31 14.82
CA VAL A 227 13.61 -1.65 14.23
C VAL A 227 12.27 -2.25 13.81
N LEU A 228 11.28 -2.19 14.70
CA LEU A 228 9.95 -2.80 14.48
C LEU A 228 9.21 -2.19 13.30
N VAL A 229 9.28 -0.87 13.09
CA VAL A 229 8.61 -0.20 11.96
C VAL A 229 9.13 -0.72 10.61
N GLY A 230 10.43 -1.03 10.52
CA GLY A 230 11.01 -1.65 9.32
C GLY A 230 10.68 -3.12 9.18
N LEU A 231 10.67 -3.87 10.30
CA LEU A 231 10.28 -5.29 10.32
C LEU A 231 8.83 -5.47 9.87
N PHE A 232 7.90 -4.70 10.41
CA PHE A 232 6.49 -4.75 9.99
C PHE A 232 6.31 -4.37 8.52
N GLY A 233 7.10 -3.41 8.03
CA GLY A 233 7.13 -3.05 6.61
C GLY A 233 7.63 -4.20 5.73
N LEU A 234 8.73 -4.86 6.09
CA LEU A 234 9.29 -5.99 5.36
C LEU A 234 8.30 -7.17 5.32
N VAL A 235 7.79 -7.57 6.48
CA VAL A 235 6.89 -8.73 6.61
C VAL A 235 5.55 -8.45 5.91
N GLY A 236 4.97 -7.26 6.13
CA GLY A 236 3.71 -6.86 5.52
C GLY A 236 3.79 -6.83 3.98
N HIS A 237 4.81 -6.19 3.42
CA HIS A 237 4.99 -6.19 1.96
C HIS A 237 5.31 -7.57 1.39
N THR A 238 6.02 -8.42 2.12
CA THR A 238 6.26 -9.81 1.72
C THR A 238 4.95 -10.60 1.65
N PHE A 239 4.12 -10.52 2.68
CA PHE A 239 2.80 -11.15 2.68
C PHE A 239 1.88 -10.62 1.58
N LEU A 240 1.89 -9.29 1.34
CA LEU A 240 1.12 -8.67 0.26
C LEU A 240 1.52 -9.24 -1.12
N ILE A 241 2.81 -9.34 -1.39
CA ILE A 241 3.30 -9.88 -2.66
C ILE A 241 2.95 -11.36 -2.80
N ILE A 242 3.08 -12.14 -1.73
CA ILE A 242 2.69 -13.56 -1.71
C ILE A 242 1.18 -13.68 -1.96
N ALA A 243 0.34 -12.87 -1.30
CA ALA A 243 -1.11 -12.86 -1.50
C ALA A 243 -1.48 -12.72 -2.99
N HIS A 244 -0.87 -11.77 -3.69
CA HIS A 244 -1.09 -11.53 -5.12
C HIS A 244 -0.60 -12.66 -6.04
N ARG A 245 0.26 -13.56 -5.55
CA ARG A 245 0.64 -14.78 -6.29
C ARG A 245 -0.38 -15.89 -6.17
N PHE A 246 -1.08 -15.97 -5.03
CA PHE A 246 -2.04 -17.03 -4.74
C PHE A 246 -3.48 -16.69 -5.13
N ALA A 247 -3.81 -15.38 -5.20
CA ALA A 247 -5.17 -14.96 -5.55
C ALA A 247 -5.15 -13.72 -6.46
N PRO A 248 -6.11 -13.64 -7.42
CA PRO A 248 -6.29 -12.45 -8.26
C PRO A 248 -6.61 -11.20 -7.42
N ALA A 249 -6.19 -10.03 -7.91
CA ALA A 249 -6.45 -8.76 -7.24
C ALA A 249 -7.93 -8.52 -6.93
N GLY A 250 -8.84 -8.92 -7.82
CA GLY A 250 -10.29 -8.80 -7.61
C GLY A 250 -10.85 -9.67 -6.48
N VAL A 251 -10.15 -10.76 -6.09
CA VAL A 251 -10.51 -11.56 -4.91
C VAL A 251 -9.96 -10.93 -3.63
N LEU A 252 -8.77 -10.33 -3.69
CA LEU A 252 -8.08 -9.74 -2.53
C LEU A 252 -8.58 -8.34 -2.17
N ALA A 253 -9.03 -7.58 -3.15
CA ALA A 253 -9.40 -6.17 -2.99
C ALA A 253 -10.45 -5.90 -1.88
N PRO A 254 -11.53 -6.70 -1.69
CA PRO A 254 -12.46 -6.49 -0.58
C PRO A 254 -11.81 -6.59 0.80
N PHE A 255 -10.74 -7.37 0.92
CA PHE A 255 -10.06 -7.58 2.20
C PHE A 255 -9.19 -6.40 2.62
N ILE A 256 -8.82 -5.49 1.71
CA ILE A 256 -8.08 -4.27 2.04
C ILE A 256 -8.82 -3.45 3.11
N TYR A 257 -10.14 -3.46 3.10
CA TYR A 257 -10.95 -2.74 4.07
C TYR A 257 -10.89 -3.31 5.49
N PHE A 258 -10.40 -4.54 5.67
CA PHE A 258 -10.13 -5.10 6.99
C PHE A 258 -9.04 -4.33 7.75
N GLN A 259 -8.22 -3.55 7.07
CA GLN A 259 -7.21 -2.73 7.72
C GLN A 259 -7.81 -1.78 8.75
N ILE A 260 -9.02 -1.25 8.52
CA ILE A 260 -9.67 -0.35 9.48
C ILE A 260 -9.90 -1.03 10.84
N ILE A 261 -10.22 -2.33 10.84
CA ILE A 261 -10.42 -3.11 12.08
C ILE A 261 -9.12 -3.16 12.86
N TRP A 262 -8.01 -3.54 12.21
CA TRP A 262 -6.71 -3.65 12.84
C TRP A 262 -6.20 -2.29 13.33
N VAL A 263 -6.35 -1.25 12.52
CA VAL A 263 -5.99 0.12 12.87
C VAL A 263 -6.81 0.62 14.06
N SER A 264 -8.12 0.36 14.11
CA SER A 264 -8.96 0.75 15.24
C SER A 264 -8.53 0.03 16.54
N ILE A 265 -8.21 -1.26 16.46
CA ILE A 265 -7.72 -2.04 17.61
C ILE A 265 -6.38 -1.49 18.10
N THR A 266 -5.42 -1.27 17.21
CA THR A 266 -4.09 -0.78 17.59
C THR A 266 -4.10 0.67 18.05
N SER A 267 -4.95 1.52 17.44
CA SER A 267 -5.16 2.91 17.85
C SER A 267 -5.72 2.99 19.28
N PHE A 268 -6.73 2.17 19.57
CA PHE A 268 -7.28 2.10 20.94
C PHE A 268 -6.26 1.55 21.94
N ALA A 269 -5.58 0.47 21.60
CA ALA A 269 -4.62 -0.19 22.50
C ALA A 269 -3.41 0.69 22.85
N VAL A 270 -2.92 1.51 21.91
CA VAL A 270 -1.70 2.32 22.08
C VAL A 270 -2.01 3.76 22.47
N PHE A 271 -3.05 4.37 21.90
CA PHE A 271 -3.35 5.79 22.07
C PHE A 271 -4.65 6.06 22.82
N GLY A 272 -5.45 5.03 23.12
CA GLY A 272 -6.76 5.17 23.77
C GLY A 272 -7.84 5.80 22.87
N HIS A 273 -7.58 5.94 21.57
CA HIS A 273 -8.49 6.59 20.63
C HIS A 273 -9.37 5.60 19.89
N LEU A 274 -10.68 5.85 19.89
CA LEU A 274 -11.63 5.15 19.03
C LEU A 274 -11.98 6.02 17.82
N PRO A 275 -12.33 5.40 16.67
CA PRO A 275 -12.77 6.14 15.49
C PRO A 275 -13.95 7.04 15.79
N THR A 276 -13.93 8.27 15.28
CA THR A 276 -15.09 9.17 15.40
C THR A 276 -16.24 8.67 14.54
N THR A 277 -17.47 9.09 14.86
CA THR A 277 -18.65 8.75 14.03
C THR A 277 -18.49 9.20 12.58
N TRP A 278 -17.80 10.31 12.35
CA TRP A 278 -17.50 10.83 11.01
C TRP A 278 -16.48 9.97 10.27
N THR A 279 -15.45 9.48 10.97
CA THR A 279 -14.48 8.54 10.40
C THR A 279 -15.17 7.24 9.99
N VAL A 280 -16.05 6.72 10.87
CA VAL A 280 -16.84 5.51 10.55
C VAL A 280 -17.75 5.75 9.36
N ALA A 281 -18.50 6.87 9.33
CA ALA A 281 -19.40 7.19 8.22
C ALA A 281 -18.63 7.33 6.89
N GLY A 282 -17.52 8.07 6.88
CA GLY A 282 -16.69 8.24 5.70
C GLY A 282 -16.05 6.93 5.22
N ALA A 283 -15.56 6.11 6.15
CA ALA A 283 -15.03 4.78 5.83
C ALA A 283 -16.10 3.87 5.20
N LEU A 284 -17.34 3.87 5.72
CA LEU A 284 -18.45 3.10 5.16
C LEU A 284 -18.78 3.54 3.72
N ILE A 285 -18.77 4.85 3.42
CA ILE A 285 -18.98 5.36 2.05
C ILE A 285 -17.89 4.83 1.11
N VAL A 286 -16.63 4.94 1.51
CA VAL A 286 -15.49 4.45 0.71
C VAL A 286 -15.58 2.94 0.48
N ILE A 287 -15.84 2.18 1.55
CA ILE A 287 -15.98 0.71 1.50
C ILE A 287 -17.13 0.30 0.56
N ALA A 288 -18.31 0.89 0.73
CA ALA A 288 -19.46 0.57 -0.10
C ALA A 288 -19.21 0.87 -1.58
N SER A 289 -18.58 2.02 -1.88
CA SER A 289 -18.22 2.39 -3.24
C SER A 289 -17.15 1.45 -3.83
N GLY A 290 -16.13 1.09 -3.05
CA GLY A 290 -15.10 0.13 -3.48
C GLY A 290 -15.68 -1.27 -3.74
N LEU A 291 -16.56 -1.77 -2.86
CA LEU A 291 -17.24 -3.05 -3.06
C LEU A 291 -18.15 -3.04 -4.30
N TYR A 292 -18.83 -1.93 -4.57
CA TYR A 292 -19.61 -1.77 -5.80
C TYR A 292 -18.73 -1.83 -7.05
N LEU A 293 -17.58 -1.16 -7.06
CA LEU A 293 -16.61 -1.24 -8.16
C LEU A 293 -16.18 -2.68 -8.44
N LEU A 294 -15.84 -3.43 -7.37
CA LEU A 294 -15.43 -4.83 -7.48
C LEU A 294 -16.56 -5.74 -7.99
N TYR A 295 -17.79 -5.54 -7.50
CA TYR A 295 -18.96 -6.26 -7.99
C TYR A 295 -19.16 -6.04 -9.50
N ARG A 296 -19.09 -4.79 -9.94
CA ARG A 296 -19.23 -4.43 -11.36
C ARG A 296 -18.13 -5.05 -12.22
N GLU A 297 -16.88 -5.02 -11.77
CA GLU A 297 -15.77 -5.63 -12.50
C GLU A 297 -15.98 -7.14 -12.71
N LYS A 298 -16.42 -7.84 -11.66
CA LYS A 298 -16.76 -9.28 -11.77
C LYS A 298 -17.91 -9.53 -12.76
N LYS A 299 -18.95 -8.71 -12.71
CA LYS A 299 -20.10 -8.85 -13.58
C LYS A 299 -19.73 -8.65 -15.06
N MET A 300 -18.95 -7.61 -15.38
CA MET A 300 -18.48 -7.34 -16.73
C MET A 300 -17.64 -8.50 -17.30
N LYS A 301 -16.70 -9.02 -16.52
CA LYS A 301 -15.89 -10.18 -16.93
C LYS A 301 -16.71 -11.45 -17.13
N ALA A 302 -17.78 -11.64 -16.37
CA ALA A 302 -18.69 -12.76 -16.56
C ALA A 302 -19.51 -12.60 -17.85
N GLU A 303 -19.99 -11.41 -18.16
CA GLU A 303 -20.71 -11.08 -19.38
C GLU A 303 -19.81 -11.30 -20.61
N GLU A 304 -18.58 -10.77 -20.62
CA GLU A 304 -17.60 -10.97 -21.70
C GLU A 304 -17.26 -12.45 -21.93
N SER A 305 -17.15 -13.24 -20.84
CA SER A 305 -16.87 -14.68 -20.97
C SER A 305 -18.06 -15.49 -21.53
N LEU A 306 -19.29 -15.05 -21.27
CA LEU A 306 -20.49 -15.65 -21.84
C LEU A 306 -20.63 -15.33 -23.33
N GLU A 307 -20.40 -14.08 -23.73
CA GLU A 307 -20.42 -13.65 -25.13
C GLU A 307 -19.35 -14.40 -25.96
N ALA A 308 -18.13 -14.51 -25.46
CA ALA A 308 -17.06 -15.26 -26.13
C ALA A 308 -17.32 -16.78 -26.26
N ASN A 309 -18.20 -17.35 -25.41
CA ASN A 309 -18.60 -18.75 -25.51
C ASN A 309 -19.82 -18.97 -26.46
N VAL A 310 -20.59 -17.93 -26.73
CA VAL A 310 -21.73 -18.00 -27.67
C VAL A 310 -21.25 -17.81 -29.12
N GLU A 311 -20.13 -17.12 -29.32
CA GLU A 311 -19.52 -16.92 -30.66
C GLU A 311 -18.68 -18.12 -31.15
N LYS A 312 -18.47 -19.14 -30.31
CA LYS A 312 -17.78 -20.41 -30.67
C LYS A 312 -18.77 -21.51 -30.95
#